data_0a46330f66a497a0b5e6ec8bec6148fa
#
_entry.id   0a46330f66a497a0b5e6ec8bec6148fa
#
_cell.length_a   1.000
_cell.length_b   1.000
_cell.length_c   1.000
_cell.angle_alpha   90.00
_cell.angle_beta   90.00
_cell.angle_gamma   90.00
#
_symmetry.space_group_name_H-M   'P 1'
#
loop_
_entity.id
_entity.type
_entity.pdbx_description
1 polymer ?
#
loop_
_entity_poly.entity_id
_entity_poly.type
_entity_poly.pdbx_seq_one_letter_code
_entity_poly.pdbx_strand_id
1 'polypeptide(L)'
;MHENTSKKPIVLCVPVNLRPFFGSMTTRNFFAMASASFLPEKEKYERQEVMKLVQAELKRQITQENLEKMIAYNVSNQKNYALRVVPLFLKKPAIKFVYLMSAKATTTTITNMGQMMVDEAYRPYIKRFQIILSPSAGQNTKATVCSYGDELTFTFSSLLKDTSVQKVFFRSLAEDGIDVEIETNGVYYD
;
A
#
# COMPACT_ATOMS: atom_id res chain seq x y z
N MET A 1 -0.05 -18.58 18.46
CA MET A 1 -0.65 -18.25 17.14
C MET A 1 -2.14 -18.15 17.35
N HIS A 2 -2.73 -16.95 17.22
CA HIS A 2 -4.18 -16.83 17.21
C HIS A 2 -4.68 -17.38 15.88
N GLU A 3 -5.46 -18.45 15.92
CA GLU A 3 -6.19 -18.92 14.75
C GLU A 3 -7.17 -17.84 14.33
N ASN A 4 -6.83 -17.11 13.30
CA ASN A 4 -7.70 -16.06 12.80
C ASN A 4 -8.77 -16.71 11.91
N THR A 5 -9.96 -16.90 12.48
CA THR A 5 -11.13 -17.46 11.81
C THR A 5 -11.89 -16.42 10.97
N SER A 6 -11.24 -15.34 10.56
CA SER A 6 -11.88 -14.32 9.72
C SER A 6 -12.26 -14.89 8.35
N LYS A 7 -13.55 -14.86 8.03
CA LYS A 7 -14.06 -15.20 6.70
C LYS A 7 -13.87 -14.08 5.66
N LYS A 8 -13.27 -12.95 6.06
CA LYS A 8 -13.04 -11.82 5.17
C LYS A 8 -11.71 -11.97 4.44
N PRO A 9 -11.64 -11.59 3.16
CA PRO A 9 -10.39 -11.61 2.43
C PRO A 9 -9.38 -10.63 3.02
N ILE A 10 -8.11 -10.99 2.97
CA ILE A 10 -7.00 -10.06 3.19
C ILE A 10 -6.75 -9.37 1.85
N VAL A 11 -6.84 -8.05 1.84
CA VAL A 11 -6.67 -7.24 0.63
C VAL A 11 -5.49 -6.31 0.81
N LEU A 12 -4.46 -6.55 0.00
CA LEU A 12 -3.27 -5.71 -0.10
C LEU A 12 -3.44 -4.74 -1.25
N CYS A 13 -3.31 -3.43 -1.01
CA CYS A 13 -3.26 -2.41 -2.04
C CYS A 13 -1.84 -1.89 -2.24
N VAL A 14 -1.49 -1.68 -3.52
CA VAL A 14 -0.19 -1.15 -3.93
C VAL A 14 -0.44 0.02 -4.90
N PRO A 15 -0.01 1.25 -4.58
CA PRO A 15 -0.04 2.35 -5.53
C PRO A 15 1.00 2.13 -6.62
N VAL A 16 0.58 2.24 -7.86
CA VAL A 16 1.38 2.06 -9.07
C VAL A 16 1.62 3.41 -9.72
N ASN A 17 2.88 3.80 -9.89
CA ASN A 17 3.24 5.01 -10.60
C ASN A 17 2.89 4.87 -12.10
N LEU A 18 2.04 5.75 -12.60
CA LEU A 18 1.56 5.73 -13.98
C LEU A 18 2.49 6.45 -14.98
N ARG A 19 3.41 7.26 -14.48
CA ARG A 19 4.29 8.08 -15.35
C ARG A 19 5.06 7.26 -16.38
N PRO A 20 5.68 6.13 -16.01
CA PRO A 20 6.40 5.31 -16.99
C PRO A 20 5.50 4.71 -18.07
N PHE A 21 4.25 4.39 -17.76
CA PHE A 21 3.30 3.79 -18.70
C PHE A 21 2.75 4.79 -19.73
N PHE A 22 2.71 6.07 -19.38
CA PHE A 22 2.10 7.12 -20.19
C PHE A 22 3.07 8.23 -20.61
N GLY A 23 4.37 8.05 -20.37
CA GLY A 23 5.39 9.05 -20.72
C GLY A 23 5.15 10.42 -20.09
N SER A 24 4.52 10.46 -18.91
CA SER A 24 4.13 11.71 -18.26
C SER A 24 5.21 12.25 -17.34
N MET A 25 5.51 13.53 -17.44
CA MET A 25 6.43 14.25 -16.56
C MET A 25 5.71 15.08 -15.49
N THR A 26 4.42 14.86 -15.28
CA THR A 26 3.64 15.62 -14.28
C THR A 26 4.21 15.45 -12.88
N THR A 27 4.27 16.54 -12.12
CA THR A 27 4.62 16.51 -10.68
C THR A 27 3.41 16.27 -9.78
N ARG A 28 2.19 16.26 -10.35
CA ARG A 28 0.95 15.95 -9.61
C ARG A 28 0.84 14.47 -9.33
N ASN A 29 -0.04 14.11 -8.40
CA ASN A 29 -0.37 12.73 -8.11
C ASN A 29 -0.88 12.02 -9.37
N PHE A 30 -0.09 11.08 -9.88
CA PHE A 30 -0.42 10.30 -11.07
C PHE A 30 -0.11 8.82 -10.79
N PHE A 31 -1.04 8.18 -10.11
CA PHE A 31 -0.94 6.77 -9.74
C PHE A 31 -2.30 6.08 -9.85
N ALA A 32 -2.29 4.76 -9.97
CA ALA A 32 -3.44 3.88 -9.83
C ALA A 32 -3.23 2.95 -8.64
N MET A 33 -4.32 2.38 -8.12
CA MET A 33 -4.26 1.39 -7.04
C MET A 33 -4.44 0.01 -7.64
N ALA A 34 -3.41 -0.83 -7.57
CA ALA A 34 -3.52 -2.26 -7.80
C ALA A 34 -3.79 -2.98 -6.48
N SER A 35 -4.51 -4.08 -6.50
CA SER A 35 -4.83 -4.83 -5.28
C SER A 35 -4.70 -6.33 -5.50
N ALA A 36 -4.14 -7.02 -4.52
CA ALA A 36 -4.16 -8.47 -4.45
C ALA A 36 -5.00 -8.89 -3.24
N SER A 37 -5.87 -9.88 -3.43
CA SER A 37 -6.72 -10.39 -2.36
C SER A 37 -6.61 -11.89 -2.27
N PHE A 38 -6.66 -12.41 -1.05
CA PHE A 38 -6.75 -13.84 -0.77
C PHE A 38 -7.62 -14.08 0.45
N LEU A 39 -8.32 -15.21 0.47
CA LEU A 39 -9.10 -15.65 1.61
C LEU A 39 -8.18 -16.44 2.55
N PRO A 40 -8.14 -16.09 3.85
CA PRO A 40 -7.48 -16.92 4.84
C PRO A 40 -8.37 -18.15 5.09
N GLU A 41 -8.29 -19.15 4.22
CA GLU A 41 -8.97 -20.41 4.41
C GLU A 41 -8.28 -21.24 5.50
N LYS A 42 -8.94 -22.33 5.95
CA LYS A 42 -8.46 -23.19 7.04
C LYS A 42 -7.11 -23.87 6.75
N GLU A 43 -6.64 -23.83 5.52
CA GLU A 43 -5.36 -24.37 5.11
C GLU A 43 -4.24 -23.33 5.29
N LYS A 44 -3.14 -23.78 5.84
CA LYS A 44 -1.94 -22.93 5.99
C LYS A 44 -1.33 -22.73 4.62
N TYR A 45 -1.49 -21.52 4.07
CA TYR A 45 -0.73 -21.13 2.88
C TYR A 45 0.76 -21.11 3.20
N GLU A 46 1.55 -21.73 2.37
CA GLU A 46 2.98 -21.54 2.41
C GLU A 46 3.36 -20.13 1.92
N ARG A 47 4.42 -19.56 2.49
CA ARG A 47 4.93 -18.22 2.14
C ARG A 47 5.09 -18.05 0.62
N GLN A 48 5.66 -19.07 -0.05
CA GLN A 48 5.90 -19.04 -1.49
C GLN A 48 4.61 -19.03 -2.31
N GLU A 49 3.56 -19.70 -1.87
CA GLU A 49 2.26 -19.72 -2.54
C GLU A 49 1.60 -18.35 -2.47
N VAL A 50 1.59 -17.71 -1.29
CA VAL A 50 1.07 -16.34 -1.12
C VAL A 50 1.85 -15.36 -2.01
N MET A 51 3.18 -15.46 -2.06
CA MET A 51 4.00 -14.62 -2.92
C MET A 51 3.64 -14.79 -4.40
N LYS A 52 3.48 -16.02 -4.88
CA LYS A 52 3.08 -16.31 -6.27
C LYS A 52 1.69 -15.76 -6.59
N LEU A 53 0.73 -15.92 -5.68
CA LEU A 53 -0.63 -15.39 -5.84
C LEU A 53 -0.63 -13.85 -5.93
N VAL A 54 0.04 -13.19 -5.02
CA VAL A 54 0.16 -11.73 -5.02
C VAL A 54 0.85 -11.23 -6.28
N GLN A 55 1.95 -11.88 -6.68
CA GLN A 55 2.69 -11.52 -7.88
C GLN A 55 1.86 -11.70 -9.17
N ALA A 56 1.15 -12.82 -9.28
CA ALA A 56 0.30 -13.09 -10.44
C ALA A 56 -0.84 -12.07 -10.54
N GLU A 57 -1.49 -11.76 -9.42
CA GLU A 57 -2.60 -10.80 -9.39
C GLU A 57 -2.14 -9.37 -9.71
N LEU A 58 -1.01 -8.93 -9.14
CA LEU A 58 -0.44 -7.62 -9.47
C LEU A 58 0.00 -7.54 -10.94
N LYS A 59 0.66 -8.59 -11.48
CA LYS A 59 1.03 -8.62 -12.91
C LYS A 59 -0.18 -8.55 -13.82
N ARG A 60 -1.28 -9.21 -13.46
CA ARG A 60 -2.52 -9.18 -14.23
C ARG A 60 -3.13 -7.77 -14.28
N GLN A 61 -3.06 -7.03 -13.17
CA GLN A 61 -3.64 -5.67 -13.07
C GLN A 61 -2.73 -4.58 -13.63
N ILE A 62 -1.41 -4.71 -13.47
CA ILE A 62 -0.43 -3.69 -13.87
C ILE A 62 -0.03 -3.92 -15.33
N THR A 63 -1.00 -3.83 -16.22
CA THR A 63 -0.80 -3.77 -17.67
C THR A 63 -1.26 -2.42 -18.19
N GLN A 64 -0.64 -1.93 -19.26
CA GLN A 64 -1.01 -0.64 -19.84
C GLN A 64 -2.51 -0.59 -20.15
N GLU A 65 -3.06 -1.62 -20.77
CA GLU A 65 -4.48 -1.71 -21.12
C GLU A 65 -5.40 -1.60 -19.90
N ASN A 66 -5.09 -2.32 -18.81
CA ASN A 66 -5.91 -2.24 -17.59
C ASN A 66 -5.78 -0.92 -16.88
N LEU A 67 -4.58 -0.32 -16.86
CA LEU A 67 -4.36 1.01 -16.31
C LEU A 67 -5.12 2.08 -17.11
N GLU A 68 -5.16 1.99 -18.43
CA GLU A 68 -5.97 2.84 -19.30
C GLU A 68 -7.45 2.73 -18.98
N LYS A 69 -7.98 1.50 -18.83
CA LYS A 69 -9.37 1.27 -18.42
C LYS A 69 -9.70 1.90 -17.07
N MET A 70 -8.80 1.78 -16.09
CA MET A 70 -8.97 2.39 -14.77
C MET A 70 -9.02 3.92 -14.84
N ILE A 71 -8.13 4.54 -15.63
CA ILE A 71 -8.13 5.98 -15.86
C ILE A 71 -9.42 6.41 -16.57
N ALA A 72 -9.77 5.71 -17.65
CA ALA A 72 -10.97 6.00 -18.43
C ALA A 72 -12.24 5.94 -17.56
N TYR A 73 -12.36 4.94 -16.70
CA TYR A 73 -13.46 4.82 -15.75
C TYR A 73 -13.52 6.02 -14.79
N ASN A 74 -12.42 6.42 -14.19
CA ASN A 74 -12.35 7.56 -13.29
C ASN A 74 -12.69 8.88 -13.99
N VAL A 75 -12.16 9.09 -15.19
CA VAL A 75 -12.46 10.28 -16.00
C VAL A 75 -13.91 10.32 -16.45
N SER A 76 -14.48 9.18 -16.86
CA SER A 76 -15.91 9.07 -17.24
C SER A 76 -16.82 9.47 -16.08
N ASN A 77 -16.54 9.00 -14.88
CA ASN A 77 -17.29 9.38 -13.68
C ASN A 77 -17.22 10.89 -13.39
N GLN A 78 -16.06 11.51 -13.59
CA GLN A 78 -15.90 12.96 -13.42
C GLN A 78 -16.62 13.79 -14.51
N LYS A 79 -16.70 13.27 -15.74
CA LYS A 79 -17.35 13.92 -16.86
C LYS A 79 -18.88 13.72 -16.88
N ASN A 80 -19.43 12.87 -16.04
CA ASN A 80 -20.85 12.57 -15.99
C ASN A 80 -21.65 13.82 -15.56
N TYR A 81 -22.41 14.38 -16.51
CA TYR A 81 -23.22 15.58 -16.30
C TYR A 81 -24.26 15.41 -15.18
N ALA A 82 -24.89 14.23 -15.09
CA ALA A 82 -25.88 13.96 -14.04
C ALA A 82 -25.24 14.07 -12.65
N LEU A 83 -24.02 13.57 -12.48
CA LEU A 83 -23.26 13.72 -11.24
C LEU A 83 -22.83 15.18 -10.99
N ARG A 84 -22.61 15.97 -12.02
CA ARG A 84 -22.19 17.38 -11.87
C ARG A 84 -23.31 18.28 -11.36
N VAL A 85 -24.55 18.04 -11.78
CA VAL A 85 -25.72 18.85 -11.41
C VAL A 85 -26.17 18.60 -9.96
N VAL A 86 -25.88 17.42 -9.38
CA VAL A 86 -26.26 17.13 -8.00
C VAL A 86 -25.62 18.13 -7.03
N PRO A 87 -26.37 18.80 -6.15
CA PRO A 87 -25.86 19.73 -5.17
C PRO A 87 -24.87 19.09 -4.20
N LEU A 88 -23.86 19.86 -3.76
CA LEU A 88 -22.77 19.37 -2.95
C LEU A 88 -23.20 18.76 -1.60
N PHE A 89 -24.28 19.29 -1.01
CA PHE A 89 -24.80 18.79 0.26
C PHE A 89 -25.38 17.37 0.14
N LEU A 90 -25.87 16.96 -1.03
CA LEU A 90 -26.29 15.58 -1.33
C LEU A 90 -25.11 14.69 -1.71
N LYS A 91 -24.11 15.24 -2.43
CA LYS A 91 -22.90 14.48 -2.80
C LYS A 91 -22.06 14.09 -1.60
N LYS A 92 -21.88 14.98 -0.63
CA LYS A 92 -21.00 14.75 0.52
C LYS A 92 -21.32 13.46 1.29
N PRO A 93 -22.59 13.19 1.72
CA PRO A 93 -22.91 11.95 2.40
C PRO A 93 -22.76 10.72 1.50
N ALA A 94 -23.12 10.81 0.23
CA ALA A 94 -22.95 9.71 -0.73
C ALA A 94 -21.49 9.36 -0.93
N ILE A 95 -20.61 10.35 -1.16
CA ILE A 95 -19.16 10.15 -1.30
C ILE A 95 -18.56 9.58 0.00
N LYS A 96 -18.99 10.11 1.16
CA LYS A 96 -18.54 9.59 2.46
C LYS A 96 -18.93 8.12 2.65
N PHE A 97 -20.14 7.75 2.27
CA PHE A 97 -20.60 6.36 2.33
C PHE A 97 -19.77 5.45 1.43
N VAL A 98 -19.59 5.81 0.16
CA VAL A 98 -18.76 5.07 -0.80
C VAL A 98 -17.32 4.95 -0.30
N TYR A 99 -16.75 6.03 0.24
CA TYR A 99 -15.41 6.03 0.81
C TYR A 99 -15.28 5.04 1.98
N LEU A 100 -16.24 5.05 2.92
CA LEU A 100 -16.21 4.14 4.07
C LEU A 100 -16.39 2.67 3.66
N MET A 101 -17.22 2.41 2.65
CA MET A 101 -17.35 1.06 2.08
C MET A 101 -16.05 0.61 1.42
N SER A 102 -15.43 1.46 0.62
CA SER A 102 -14.15 1.20 -0.05
C SER A 102 -13.00 1.01 0.95
N ALA A 103 -12.95 1.84 1.99
CA ALA A 103 -11.93 1.75 3.04
C ALA A 103 -11.99 0.41 3.79
N LYS A 104 -13.21 -0.13 4.01
CA LYS A 104 -13.41 -1.44 4.65
C LYS A 104 -13.02 -2.62 3.74
N ALA A 105 -12.95 -2.41 2.44
CA ALA A 105 -12.60 -3.44 1.46
C ALA A 105 -11.09 -3.69 1.37
N THR A 106 -10.26 -2.81 1.96
CA THR A 106 -8.80 -2.91 1.92
C THR A 106 -8.24 -3.16 3.31
N THR A 107 -7.41 -4.18 3.46
CA THR A 107 -6.79 -4.51 4.76
C THR A 107 -5.59 -3.61 5.04
N THR A 108 -4.70 -3.46 4.06
CA THR A 108 -3.46 -2.67 4.20
C THR A 108 -3.02 -2.10 2.86
N THR A 109 -2.21 -1.05 2.93
CA THR A 109 -1.53 -0.49 1.76
C THR A 109 -0.03 -0.55 1.99
N ILE A 110 0.70 -1.07 0.99
CA ILE A 110 2.15 -1.05 0.94
C ILE A 110 2.57 -0.20 -0.25
N THR A 111 3.35 0.84 -0.02
CA THR A 111 3.92 1.65 -1.09
C THR A 111 5.42 1.43 -1.20
N ASN A 112 5.90 1.23 -2.42
CA ASN A 112 7.31 1.16 -2.72
C ASN A 112 7.70 2.43 -3.49
N MET A 113 8.56 3.24 -2.87
CA MET A 113 9.07 4.48 -3.46
C MET A 113 10.31 4.25 -4.32
N GLY A 114 10.86 3.02 -4.29
CA GLY A 114 12.08 2.68 -5.01
C GLY A 114 13.32 3.32 -4.41
N GLN A 115 14.33 3.47 -5.26
CA GLN A 115 15.60 4.08 -4.88
C GLN A 115 15.47 5.61 -4.80
N MET A 116 15.85 6.15 -3.64
CA MET A 116 15.88 7.60 -3.43
C MET A 116 17.15 8.19 -4.06
N MET A 117 16.96 9.13 -4.97
CA MET A 117 18.03 9.83 -5.66
C MET A 117 18.26 11.19 -5.03
N VAL A 118 19.52 11.49 -4.70
CA VAL A 118 19.93 12.77 -4.12
C VAL A 118 21.13 13.28 -4.90
N ASP A 119 21.18 14.59 -5.15
CA ASP A 119 22.34 15.25 -5.74
C ASP A 119 23.60 14.99 -4.90
N GLU A 120 24.73 14.81 -5.56
CA GLU A 120 26.01 14.47 -4.91
C GLU A 120 26.41 15.48 -3.82
N ALA A 121 26.08 16.76 -4.03
CA ALA A 121 26.36 17.83 -3.05
C ALA A 121 25.67 17.60 -1.70
N TYR A 122 24.54 16.89 -1.66
CA TYR A 122 23.76 16.65 -0.43
C TYR A 122 24.00 15.27 0.17
N ARG A 123 24.59 14.31 -0.57
CA ARG A 123 24.83 12.94 -0.08
C ARG A 123 25.55 12.87 1.26
N PRO A 124 26.62 13.68 1.53
CA PRO A 124 27.33 13.60 2.80
C PRO A 124 26.47 13.97 4.03
N TYR A 125 25.37 14.68 3.83
CA TYR A 125 24.50 15.17 4.88
C TYR A 125 23.25 14.30 5.12
N ILE A 126 23.00 13.30 4.24
CA ILE A 126 21.82 12.46 4.30
C ILE A 126 22.26 11.02 4.59
N LYS A 127 21.90 10.53 5.75
CA LYS A 127 22.22 9.16 6.17
C LYS A 127 21.21 8.14 5.60
N ARG A 128 19.92 8.42 5.74
CA ARG A 128 18.84 7.53 5.28
C ARG A 128 17.54 8.28 5.02
N PHE A 129 16.61 7.62 4.34
CA PHE A 129 15.23 8.10 4.17
C PHE A 129 14.27 7.19 4.94
N GLN A 130 13.34 7.82 5.65
CA GLN A 130 12.20 7.15 6.26
C GLN A 130 10.92 7.76 5.73
N ILE A 131 10.04 6.94 5.20
CA ILE A 131 8.77 7.39 4.65
C ILE A 131 7.66 6.79 5.50
N ILE A 132 6.80 7.64 6.04
CA ILE A 132 5.71 7.23 6.91
C ILE A 132 4.38 7.50 6.20
N LEU A 133 3.61 6.45 5.98
CA LEU A 133 2.28 6.53 5.43
C LEU A 133 1.26 6.51 6.57
N SER A 134 0.53 7.61 6.77
CA SER A 134 -0.44 7.71 7.85
C SER A 134 -1.53 6.63 7.74
N PRO A 135 -1.87 5.92 8.84
CA PRO A 135 -3.05 5.08 8.90
C PRO A 135 -4.32 5.86 8.55
N SER A 136 -5.34 5.15 8.10
CA SER A 136 -6.61 5.75 7.70
C SER A 136 -7.79 4.88 8.10
N ALA A 137 -9.01 5.42 8.03
CA ALA A 137 -10.21 4.68 8.36
C ALA A 137 -10.28 3.34 7.61
N GLY A 138 -10.38 2.23 8.35
CA GLY A 138 -10.42 0.87 7.80
C GLY A 138 -9.04 0.24 7.51
N GLN A 139 -7.96 1.01 7.55
CA GLN A 139 -6.59 0.55 7.34
C GLN A 139 -5.71 0.96 8.53
N ASN A 140 -5.74 0.15 9.56
CA ASN A 140 -5.06 0.45 10.82
C ASN A 140 -3.53 0.33 10.72
N THR A 141 -3.03 -0.47 9.79
CA THR A 141 -1.59 -0.67 9.54
C THR A 141 -1.30 -0.43 8.08
N LYS A 142 -0.23 0.33 7.80
CA LYS A 142 0.31 0.56 6.47
C LYS A 142 1.81 0.39 6.48
N ALA A 143 2.39 0.14 5.31
CA ALA A 143 3.82 -0.01 5.18
C ALA A 143 4.36 0.78 3.99
N THR A 144 5.61 1.19 4.11
CA THR A 144 6.38 1.84 3.05
C THR A 144 7.73 1.21 2.91
N VAL A 145 8.25 1.21 1.69
CA VAL A 145 9.57 0.72 1.35
C VAL A 145 10.29 1.77 0.53
N CYS A 146 11.54 2.05 0.86
CA CYS A 146 12.45 2.83 0.02
C CYS A 146 13.88 2.35 0.21
N SER A 147 14.76 2.64 -0.75
CA SER A 147 16.18 2.36 -0.63
C SER A 147 17.01 3.62 -0.84
N TYR A 148 18.13 3.71 -0.15
CA TYR A 148 19.12 4.78 -0.31
C TYR A 148 20.52 4.22 -0.06
N GLY A 149 21.43 4.37 -1.00
CA GLY A 149 22.71 3.67 -0.96
C GLY A 149 22.49 2.14 -0.92
N ASP A 150 23.09 1.50 0.04
CA ASP A 150 22.99 0.05 0.25
C ASP A 150 21.93 -0.34 1.30
N GLU A 151 21.21 0.66 1.84
CA GLU A 151 20.19 0.41 2.86
C GLU A 151 18.78 0.34 2.26
N LEU A 152 18.01 -0.67 2.68
CA LEU A 152 16.58 -0.79 2.43
C LEU A 152 15.81 -0.44 3.70
N THR A 153 15.03 0.64 3.66
CA THR A 153 14.19 1.04 4.78
C THR A 153 12.78 0.54 4.59
N PHE A 154 12.30 -0.27 5.53
CA PHE A 154 10.92 -0.74 5.59
C PHE A 154 10.24 -0.15 6.83
N THR A 155 9.20 0.67 6.62
CA THR A 155 8.53 1.38 7.71
C THR A 155 7.10 0.92 7.85
N PHE A 156 6.72 0.51 9.05
CA PHE A 156 5.32 0.30 9.43
C PHE A 156 4.77 1.50 10.19
N SER A 157 3.55 1.88 9.88
CA SER A 157 2.74 2.78 10.69
C SER A 157 1.46 2.07 11.13
N SER A 158 1.17 2.06 12.43
CA SER A 158 0.04 1.32 12.97
C SER A 158 -0.67 2.09 14.09
N LEU A 159 -2.00 1.96 14.13
CA LEU A 159 -2.84 2.38 15.24
C LEU A 159 -3.11 1.24 16.23
N LEU A 160 -2.67 0.03 15.91
CA LEU A 160 -2.87 -1.13 16.75
C LEU A 160 -1.77 -1.21 17.81
N LYS A 161 -2.16 -1.58 19.01
CA LYS A 161 -1.21 -1.91 20.10
C LYS A 161 -0.48 -3.22 19.81
N ASP A 162 -1.15 -4.15 19.12
CA ASP A 162 -0.56 -5.42 18.72
C ASP A 162 0.45 -5.22 17.59
N THR A 163 1.70 -5.59 17.86
CA THR A 163 2.84 -5.52 16.93
C THR A 163 3.24 -6.89 16.38
N SER A 164 2.39 -7.90 16.50
CA SER A 164 2.70 -9.28 16.09
C SER A 164 3.04 -9.39 14.59
N VAL A 165 2.34 -8.64 13.73
CA VAL A 165 2.61 -8.62 12.28
C VAL A 165 4.01 -8.09 12.00
N GLN A 166 4.40 -6.97 12.61
CA GLN A 166 5.73 -6.38 12.45
C GLN A 166 6.82 -7.32 12.99
N LYS A 167 6.60 -7.91 14.17
CA LYS A 167 7.53 -8.86 14.78
C LYS A 167 7.76 -10.08 13.87
N VAL A 168 6.69 -10.67 13.33
CA VAL A 168 6.78 -11.82 12.42
C VAL A 168 7.50 -11.43 11.14
N PHE A 169 7.21 -10.26 10.57
CA PHE A 169 7.86 -9.77 9.36
C PHE A 169 9.37 -9.63 9.54
N PHE A 170 9.82 -8.86 10.53
CA PHE A 170 11.26 -8.63 10.74
C PHE A 170 12.00 -9.89 11.16
N ARG A 171 11.35 -10.78 11.95
CA ARG A 171 11.93 -12.07 12.30
C ARG A 171 12.14 -12.94 11.05
N SER A 172 11.18 -12.96 10.14
CA SER A 172 11.33 -13.74 8.91
C SER A 172 12.47 -13.23 8.00
N LEU A 173 12.74 -11.93 8.00
CA LEU A 173 13.90 -11.37 7.28
C LEU A 173 15.22 -11.80 7.93
N ALA A 174 15.29 -11.75 9.26
CA ALA A 174 16.47 -12.20 9.98
C ALA A 174 16.73 -13.73 9.82
N GLU A 175 15.67 -14.53 9.80
CA GLU A 175 15.73 -15.97 9.51
C GLU A 175 16.22 -16.26 8.07
N ASP A 176 15.91 -15.37 7.12
CA ASP A 176 16.43 -15.43 5.74
C ASP A 176 17.89 -14.93 5.64
N GLY A 177 18.54 -14.58 6.77
CA GLY A 177 19.94 -14.14 6.81
C GLY A 177 20.15 -12.67 6.48
N ILE A 178 19.09 -11.87 6.47
CA ILE A 178 19.18 -10.42 6.25
C ILE A 178 19.52 -9.75 7.59
N ASP A 179 20.52 -8.87 7.58
CA ASP A 179 20.85 -8.03 8.73
C ASP A 179 19.75 -6.97 8.94
N VAL A 180 19.11 -6.98 10.11
CA VAL A 180 17.93 -6.15 10.40
C VAL A 180 18.18 -5.27 11.63
N GLU A 181 18.25 -3.96 11.41
CA GLU A 181 18.21 -2.97 12.49
C GLU A 181 16.77 -2.48 12.67
N ILE A 182 16.24 -2.52 13.91
CA ILE A 182 14.87 -2.11 14.22
C ILE A 182 14.88 -0.82 15.03
N GLU A 183 14.23 0.20 14.49
CA GLU A 183 13.96 1.46 15.20
C GLU A 183 12.45 1.60 15.47
N THR A 184 12.09 2.18 16.62
CA THR A 184 10.71 2.48 16.96
C THR A 184 10.58 3.92 17.47
N ASN A 185 9.37 4.44 17.47
CA ASN A 185 9.08 5.76 18.05
C ASN A 185 9.07 5.77 19.59
N GLY A 186 9.52 4.69 20.23
CA GLY A 186 9.63 4.58 21.69
C GLY A 186 8.32 4.28 22.41
N VAL A 187 7.22 4.07 21.70
CA VAL A 187 5.95 3.65 22.31
C VAL A 187 5.89 2.13 22.31
N TYR A 188 6.17 1.53 23.45
CA TYR A 188 5.97 0.11 23.68
C TYR A 188 4.64 -0.06 24.42
N TYR A 189 3.79 -0.91 23.87
CA TYR A 189 2.60 -1.39 24.57
C TYR A 189 2.91 -2.81 25.05
N ASP A 190 2.96 -2.98 26.36
CA ASP A 190 3.08 -4.29 27.00
C ASP A 190 1.83 -5.13 26.76
#